data_f7809d45fe04c8614c2aecb9d3cfc142
#
_entry.id   f7809d45fe04c8614c2aecb9d3cfc142
#
_cell.length_a   1.000
_cell.length_b   1.000
_cell.length_c   1.000
_cell.angle_alpha   90.00
_cell.angle_beta   90.00
_cell.angle_gamma   90.00
#
_symmetry.space_group_name_H-M   'P 1'
#
loop_
_entity.id
_entity.type
_entity.pdbx_description
1 polymer ?
#
loop_
_entity_poly.entity_id
_entity_poly.type
_entity_poly.pdbx_seq_one_letter_code
_entity_poly.pdbx_strand_id
1 'polypeptide(L)'
;ACGAKGAGAAVVLSEADDDQTDAMLAAARRRGLRVLGPGSFGVANTDDGVRLHAMPTGPVPLPGAIGLLTESGDAVTSVIDHACRVGLGLSTLVSAEVPVDVNVADLLSYWADDDSTRAVLLHLGAEELPGRFVRAARAASMSKPVVALHTTIRPIAARPDLRQRRDQAMVRQSGVIAVSNLQQLFAIGRLLA
;
A
#
# COMPACT_ATOMS: atom_id res chain seq x y z
N ALA A 1 -0.08 12.36 -22.56
CA ALA A 1 1.31 12.86 -22.62
C ALA A 1 2.31 11.82 -22.11
N CYS A 2 2.22 11.35 -20.84
CA CYS A 2 3.22 10.46 -20.20
C CYS A 2 3.47 9.15 -20.98
N GLY A 3 2.42 8.39 -21.29
CA GLY A 3 2.54 7.14 -22.05
C GLY A 3 3.11 7.32 -23.47
N ALA A 4 2.91 8.49 -24.10
CA ALA A 4 3.52 8.80 -25.41
C ALA A 4 5.03 9.07 -25.29
N LYS A 5 5.54 9.30 -24.10
CA LYS A 5 6.96 9.47 -23.77
C LYS A 5 7.62 8.19 -23.24
N GLY A 6 6.90 7.07 -23.29
CA GLY A 6 7.41 5.76 -22.84
C GLY A 6 7.40 5.56 -21.32
N ALA A 7 6.67 6.38 -20.55
CA ALA A 7 6.49 6.14 -19.13
C ALA A 7 5.68 4.85 -18.93
N GLY A 8 6.14 3.96 -18.05
CA GLY A 8 5.44 2.72 -17.67
C GLY A 8 4.39 2.92 -16.61
N ALA A 9 4.53 3.95 -15.76
CA ALA A 9 3.58 4.27 -14.70
C ALA A 9 3.44 5.79 -14.50
N ALA A 10 2.34 6.18 -13.86
CA ALA A 10 2.09 7.55 -13.40
C ALA A 10 1.54 7.52 -11.98
N VAL A 11 2.02 8.44 -11.15
CA VAL A 11 1.48 8.71 -9.81
C VAL A 11 0.65 9.98 -9.89
N VAL A 12 -0.64 9.90 -9.52
CA VAL A 12 -1.60 11.00 -9.60
C VAL A 12 -1.89 11.49 -8.19
N LEU A 13 -1.28 12.64 -7.85
CA LEU A 13 -1.35 13.22 -6.51
C LEU A 13 -2.66 13.99 -6.28
N SER A 14 -3.22 14.58 -7.34
CA SER A 14 -4.49 15.30 -7.26
C SER A 14 -5.66 14.34 -7.12
N GLU A 15 -6.70 14.79 -6.44
CA GLU A 15 -8.00 14.15 -6.50
C GLU A 15 -8.59 14.26 -7.92
N ALA A 16 -9.50 13.38 -8.24
CA ALA A 16 -10.25 13.38 -9.49
C ALA A 16 -11.67 12.89 -9.23
N ASP A 17 -12.65 13.46 -9.94
CA ASP A 17 -14.01 12.94 -9.97
C ASP A 17 -14.10 11.64 -10.82
N ASP A 18 -15.26 11.01 -10.83
CA ASP A 18 -15.46 9.74 -11.54
C ASP A 18 -15.23 9.87 -13.04
N ASP A 19 -15.71 10.96 -13.68
CA ASP A 19 -15.54 11.20 -15.12
C ASP A 19 -14.08 11.40 -15.50
N GLN A 20 -13.34 12.16 -14.69
CA GLN A 20 -11.90 12.39 -14.86
C GLN A 20 -11.11 11.10 -14.66
N THR A 21 -11.48 10.30 -13.68
CA THR A 21 -10.87 9.01 -13.37
C THR A 21 -11.07 8.04 -14.54
N ASP A 22 -12.27 7.92 -15.07
CA ASP A 22 -12.58 7.05 -16.20
C ASP A 22 -11.83 7.49 -17.47
N ALA A 23 -11.80 8.78 -17.77
CA ALA A 23 -11.05 9.33 -18.91
C ALA A 23 -9.54 9.07 -18.78
N MET A 24 -9.00 9.24 -17.58
CA MET A 24 -7.59 8.97 -17.26
C MET A 24 -7.25 7.49 -17.45
N LEU A 25 -8.06 6.59 -16.90
CA LEU A 25 -7.85 5.14 -17.02
C LEU A 25 -7.96 4.67 -18.47
N ALA A 26 -8.95 5.17 -19.22
CA ALA A 26 -9.07 4.86 -20.63
C ALA A 26 -7.83 5.33 -21.44
N ALA A 27 -7.30 6.51 -21.12
CA ALA A 27 -6.09 7.02 -21.74
C ALA A 27 -4.83 6.23 -21.36
N ALA A 28 -4.72 5.81 -20.11
CA ALA A 28 -3.61 5.02 -19.58
C ALA A 28 -3.57 3.62 -20.22
N ARG A 29 -4.71 2.92 -20.25
CA ARG A 29 -4.85 1.57 -20.85
C ARG A 29 -4.43 1.55 -22.33
N ARG A 30 -4.80 2.57 -23.13
CA ARG A 30 -4.39 2.66 -24.55
C ARG A 30 -2.87 2.73 -24.74
N ARG A 31 -2.13 3.05 -23.70
CA ARG A 31 -0.66 3.21 -23.75
C ARG A 31 0.10 2.22 -22.87
N GLY A 32 -0.58 1.25 -22.26
CA GLY A 32 0.03 0.33 -21.32
C GLY A 32 0.60 1.02 -20.06
N LEU A 33 0.09 2.22 -19.72
CA LEU A 33 0.52 2.98 -18.56
C LEU A 33 -0.24 2.50 -17.32
N ARG A 34 0.47 2.19 -16.24
CA ARG A 34 -0.14 1.90 -14.95
C ARG A 34 -0.35 3.20 -14.16
N VAL A 35 -1.41 3.26 -13.36
CA VAL A 35 -1.77 4.45 -12.58
C VAL A 35 -1.87 4.12 -11.10
N LEU A 36 -1.14 4.89 -10.27
CA LEU A 36 -1.29 4.92 -8.82
C LEU A 36 -2.03 6.20 -8.42
N GLY A 37 -3.13 6.08 -7.70
CA GLY A 37 -4.08 7.18 -7.44
C GLY A 37 -5.28 7.14 -8.39
N PRO A 38 -6.13 8.18 -8.42
CA PRO A 38 -5.95 9.56 -7.90
C PRO A 38 -5.86 9.65 -6.37
N GLY A 39 -5.55 10.84 -5.86
CA GLY A 39 -5.44 11.09 -4.42
C GLY A 39 -4.24 10.40 -3.76
N SER A 40 -3.25 9.93 -4.53
CA SER A 40 -2.03 9.34 -3.97
C SER A 40 -1.17 10.41 -3.31
N PHE A 41 -0.65 10.13 -2.13
CA PHE A 41 0.39 10.98 -1.52
C PHE A 41 1.78 10.70 -2.09
N GLY A 42 1.91 9.72 -2.98
CA GLY A 42 3.15 9.43 -3.68
C GLY A 42 3.77 8.07 -3.36
N VAL A 43 5.00 7.93 -3.81
CA VAL A 43 5.81 6.73 -3.66
C VAL A 43 7.24 7.10 -3.31
N ALA A 44 7.86 6.28 -2.45
CA ALA A 44 9.30 6.32 -2.23
C ALA A 44 9.87 4.91 -2.38
N ASN A 45 11.08 4.82 -2.91
CA ASN A 45 11.88 3.61 -2.98
C ASN A 45 13.31 3.97 -2.56
N THR A 46 13.81 3.29 -1.54
CA THR A 46 15.11 3.61 -0.92
C THR A 46 16.24 2.73 -1.42
N ASP A 47 15.97 1.79 -2.33
CA ASP A 47 17.00 0.97 -2.96
C ASP A 47 18.06 1.85 -3.63
N ASP A 48 19.33 1.52 -3.42
CA ASP A 48 20.47 2.33 -3.92
C ASP A 48 20.49 2.48 -5.44
N GLY A 49 19.94 1.52 -6.16
CA GLY A 49 19.80 1.57 -7.62
C GLY A 49 18.65 2.42 -8.11
N VAL A 50 17.68 2.75 -7.23
CA VAL A 50 16.45 3.48 -7.60
C VAL A 50 16.41 4.87 -6.99
N ARG A 51 16.53 5.00 -5.67
CA ARG A 51 16.52 6.24 -4.88
C ARG A 51 15.40 7.19 -5.28
N LEU A 52 14.19 6.66 -5.43
CA LEU A 52 13.02 7.44 -5.80
C LEU A 52 12.35 8.04 -4.57
N HIS A 53 12.10 9.35 -4.57
CA HIS A 53 11.26 10.04 -3.61
C HIS A 53 10.29 10.95 -4.37
N ALA A 54 9.12 10.44 -4.69
CA ALA A 54 8.06 11.14 -5.41
C ALA A 54 6.88 11.41 -4.48
N MET A 55 7.13 12.13 -3.39
CA MET A 55 6.14 12.56 -2.40
C MET A 55 6.16 14.09 -2.29
N PRO A 56 5.01 14.77 -2.15
CA PRO A 56 4.94 16.23 -2.14
C PRO A 56 5.56 16.85 -0.87
N THR A 57 5.46 16.17 0.25
CA THR A 57 5.99 16.62 1.56
C THR A 57 6.32 15.42 2.44
N GLY A 58 7.01 15.69 3.55
CA GLY A 58 7.32 14.68 4.57
C GLY A 58 8.81 14.31 4.62
N PRO A 59 9.22 13.59 5.66
CA PRO A 59 10.59 13.12 5.78
C PRO A 59 10.89 12.04 4.75
N VAL A 60 12.14 11.96 4.33
CA VAL A 60 12.62 10.85 3.50
C VAL A 60 12.66 9.59 4.37
N PRO A 61 12.04 8.47 3.94
CA PRO A 61 12.12 7.22 4.66
C PRO A 61 13.56 6.75 4.84
N LEU A 62 13.86 6.16 6.00
CA LEU A 62 15.16 5.51 6.21
C LEU A 62 15.28 4.29 5.29
N PRO A 63 16.44 4.05 4.68
CA PRO A 63 16.68 2.83 3.92
C PRO A 63 16.54 1.59 4.78
N GLY A 64 15.92 0.55 4.23
CA GLY A 64 15.70 -0.72 4.92
C GLY A 64 14.95 -1.73 4.08
N ALA A 65 14.38 -2.74 4.73
CA ALA A 65 13.83 -3.91 4.06
C ALA A 65 12.31 -4.11 4.26
N ILE A 66 11.60 -3.06 4.62
CA ILE A 66 10.14 -3.14 4.83
C ILE A 66 9.41 -2.45 3.69
N GLY A 67 8.55 -3.19 2.99
CA GLY A 67 7.55 -2.62 2.09
C GLY A 67 6.35 -2.11 2.89
N LEU A 68 5.94 -0.85 2.68
CA LEU A 68 4.82 -0.24 3.41
C LEU A 68 3.79 0.34 2.43
N LEU A 69 2.55 -0.13 2.54
CA LEU A 69 1.38 0.50 1.93
C LEU A 69 0.58 1.25 2.99
N THR A 70 0.13 2.45 2.67
CA THR A 70 -0.93 3.14 3.41
C THR A 70 -2.02 3.64 2.46
N GLU A 71 -3.27 3.27 2.75
CA GLU A 71 -4.47 3.72 2.02
C GLU A 71 -5.15 4.91 2.73
N SER A 72 -4.45 5.61 3.60
CA SER A 72 -4.95 6.80 4.30
C SER A 72 -4.07 7.99 3.98
N GLY A 73 -4.56 8.90 3.14
CA GLY A 73 -3.85 10.12 2.74
C GLY A 73 -3.47 10.98 3.93
N ASP A 74 -4.39 11.21 4.85
CA ASP A 74 -4.17 12.03 6.06
C ASP A 74 -3.15 11.42 7.03
N ALA A 75 -3.02 10.08 7.05
CA ALA A 75 -2.11 9.40 7.96
C ALA A 75 -0.69 9.26 7.41
N VAL A 76 -0.46 9.46 6.11
CA VAL A 76 0.83 9.19 5.45
C VAL A 76 1.99 9.86 6.16
N THR A 77 1.90 11.16 6.38
CA THR A 77 2.98 11.93 7.03
C THR A 77 3.25 11.43 8.45
N SER A 78 2.19 11.14 9.21
CA SER A 78 2.31 10.58 10.58
C SER A 78 2.90 9.19 10.58
N VAL A 79 2.56 8.37 9.59
CA VAL A 79 3.09 7.01 9.39
C VAL A 79 4.59 7.07 9.11
N ILE A 80 5.03 7.93 8.19
CA ILE A 80 6.44 8.08 7.84
C ILE A 80 7.24 8.64 9.02
N ASP A 81 6.74 9.70 9.65
CA ASP A 81 7.38 10.31 10.82
C ASP A 81 7.53 9.31 11.97
N HIS A 82 6.50 8.49 12.20
CA HIS A 82 6.59 7.41 13.19
C HIS A 82 7.61 6.34 12.79
N ALA A 83 7.63 5.90 11.54
CA ALA A 83 8.62 4.95 11.04
C ALA A 83 10.06 5.47 11.24
N CYS A 84 10.30 6.72 10.88
CA CYS A 84 11.60 7.37 11.09
C CYS A 84 11.99 7.45 12.57
N ARG A 85 11.05 7.85 13.45
CA ARG A 85 11.30 7.96 14.91
C ARG A 85 11.62 6.63 15.56
N VAL A 86 11.01 5.54 15.11
CA VAL A 86 11.30 4.21 15.67
C VAL A 86 12.46 3.51 14.96
N GLY A 87 13.10 4.16 13.99
CA GLY A 87 14.21 3.61 13.24
C GLY A 87 13.81 2.48 12.29
N LEU A 88 12.57 2.46 11.80
CA LEU A 88 12.10 1.46 10.85
C LEU A 88 12.54 1.85 9.43
N GLY A 89 13.46 1.09 8.86
CA GLY A 89 13.91 1.26 7.48
C GLY A 89 12.91 0.65 6.49
N LEU A 90 12.59 1.42 5.45
CA LEU A 90 11.67 0.99 4.40
C LEU A 90 12.45 0.71 3.11
N SER A 91 12.10 -0.35 2.38
CA SER A 91 12.52 -0.57 0.99
C SER A 91 11.68 0.29 0.05
N THR A 92 10.39 0.27 0.29
CA THR A 92 9.40 0.98 -0.53
C THR A 92 8.27 1.48 0.36
N LEU A 93 7.81 2.68 0.08
CA LEU A 93 6.58 3.25 0.64
C LEU A 93 5.64 3.61 -0.50
N VAL A 94 4.40 3.19 -0.42
CA VAL A 94 3.35 3.53 -1.38
C VAL A 94 2.14 4.09 -0.62
N SER A 95 1.63 5.23 -1.08
CA SER A 95 0.35 5.75 -0.64
C SER A 95 -0.67 5.65 -1.75
N ALA A 96 -1.79 4.97 -1.49
CA ALA A 96 -2.86 4.77 -2.48
C ALA A 96 -4.22 4.86 -1.78
N GLU A 97 -4.79 6.06 -1.69
CA GLU A 97 -6.07 6.28 -1.01
C GLU A 97 -7.24 5.67 -1.80
N VAL A 98 -7.26 5.91 -3.10
CA VAL A 98 -8.28 5.35 -4.02
C VAL A 98 -7.60 4.51 -5.09
N PRO A 99 -7.53 3.17 -4.92
CA PRO A 99 -6.80 2.29 -5.82
C PRO A 99 -7.59 1.93 -7.07
N VAL A 100 -7.66 2.82 -8.06
CA VAL A 100 -8.46 2.62 -9.30
C VAL A 100 -7.78 1.71 -10.34
N ASP A 101 -6.44 1.58 -10.31
CA ASP A 101 -5.68 0.64 -11.17
C ASP A 101 -4.68 -0.16 -10.36
N VAL A 102 -3.60 0.48 -9.89
CA VAL A 102 -2.63 -0.19 -8.99
C VAL A 102 -3.25 -0.28 -7.59
N ASN A 103 -3.32 -1.47 -7.04
CA ASN A 103 -3.96 -1.73 -5.74
C ASN A 103 -3.09 -2.66 -4.86
N VAL A 104 -3.56 -2.91 -3.64
CA VAL A 104 -2.86 -3.76 -2.66
C VAL A 104 -2.45 -5.12 -3.20
N ALA A 105 -3.23 -5.76 -4.07
CA ALA A 105 -2.89 -7.07 -4.63
C ALA A 105 -1.74 -6.99 -5.64
N ASP A 106 -1.63 -5.90 -6.39
CA ASP A 106 -0.49 -5.66 -7.30
C ASP A 106 0.79 -5.44 -6.50
N LEU A 107 0.71 -4.63 -5.43
CA LEU A 107 1.86 -4.34 -4.56
C LEU A 107 2.33 -5.59 -3.81
N LEU A 108 1.41 -6.42 -3.31
CA LEU A 108 1.75 -7.69 -2.69
C LEU A 108 2.49 -8.62 -3.66
N SER A 109 2.04 -8.66 -4.93
CA SER A 109 2.73 -9.46 -5.95
C SER A 109 4.13 -8.90 -6.23
N TYR A 110 4.27 -7.58 -6.32
CA TYR A 110 5.57 -6.93 -6.49
C TYR A 110 6.52 -7.25 -5.32
N TRP A 111 6.08 -7.05 -4.07
CA TRP A 111 6.92 -7.30 -2.89
C TRP A 111 7.23 -8.78 -2.66
N ALA A 112 6.38 -9.69 -3.13
CA ALA A 112 6.67 -11.13 -3.03
C ALA A 112 7.96 -11.50 -3.78
N ASP A 113 8.21 -10.84 -4.92
CA ASP A 113 9.34 -11.09 -5.80
C ASP A 113 10.52 -10.12 -5.59
N ASP A 114 10.34 -9.04 -4.81
CA ASP A 114 11.35 -8.01 -4.58
C ASP A 114 12.36 -8.43 -3.50
N ASP A 115 13.59 -8.73 -3.87
CA ASP A 115 14.66 -9.17 -2.96
C ASP A 115 15.05 -8.09 -1.92
N SER A 116 14.81 -6.81 -2.21
CA SER A 116 15.08 -5.71 -1.28
C SER A 116 14.06 -5.63 -0.14
N THR A 117 12.90 -6.27 -0.30
CA THR A 117 11.82 -6.29 0.71
C THR A 117 11.80 -7.62 1.45
N ARG A 118 11.94 -7.58 2.77
CA ARG A 118 11.94 -8.77 3.65
C ARG A 118 10.60 -9.01 4.36
N ALA A 119 9.84 -7.94 4.61
CA ALA A 119 8.51 -8.03 5.17
C ALA A 119 7.63 -6.89 4.66
N VAL A 120 6.31 -7.07 4.72
CA VAL A 120 5.33 -6.12 4.19
C VAL A 120 4.40 -5.66 5.30
N LEU A 121 4.21 -4.36 5.43
CA LEU A 121 3.24 -3.72 6.30
C LEU A 121 2.13 -3.09 5.48
N LEU A 122 0.90 -3.40 5.80
CA LEU A 122 -0.29 -2.88 5.14
C LEU A 122 -1.12 -2.07 6.14
N HIS A 123 -1.28 -0.78 5.89
CA HIS A 123 -2.29 0.05 6.53
C HIS A 123 -3.44 0.25 5.56
N LEU A 124 -4.44 -0.62 5.66
CA LEU A 124 -5.58 -0.67 4.76
C LEU A 124 -6.68 0.26 5.26
N GLY A 125 -7.22 1.05 4.37
CA GLY A 125 -8.30 1.99 4.60
C GLY A 125 -9.68 1.33 4.70
N ALA A 126 -10.71 2.14 4.44
CA ALA A 126 -12.10 1.68 4.47
C ALA A 126 -12.55 1.08 3.13
N GLU A 127 -11.72 1.15 2.10
CA GLU A 127 -12.05 0.61 0.78
C GLU A 127 -12.18 -0.92 0.78
N GLU A 128 -12.97 -1.42 -0.14
CA GLU A 128 -13.22 -2.86 -0.27
C GLU A 128 -11.98 -3.58 -0.78
N LEU A 129 -11.59 -4.66 -0.10
CA LEU A 129 -10.46 -5.47 -0.55
C LEU A 129 -10.75 -6.09 -1.93
N PRO A 130 -9.84 -5.95 -2.90
CA PRO A 130 -10.05 -6.50 -4.24
C PRO A 130 -10.19 -8.02 -4.21
N GLY A 131 -11.02 -8.57 -5.10
CA GLY A 131 -11.29 -10.01 -5.14
C GLY A 131 -10.04 -10.90 -5.29
N ARG A 132 -8.95 -10.36 -5.83
CA ARG A 132 -7.65 -11.04 -5.95
C ARG A 132 -6.75 -10.91 -4.71
N PHE A 133 -7.16 -10.14 -3.68
CA PHE A 133 -6.37 -9.90 -2.46
C PHE A 133 -5.93 -11.19 -1.79
N VAL A 134 -6.86 -12.11 -1.50
CA VAL A 134 -6.56 -13.35 -0.77
C VAL A 134 -5.47 -14.17 -1.48
N ARG A 135 -5.53 -14.26 -2.80
CA ARG A 135 -4.55 -15.01 -3.59
C ARG A 135 -3.17 -14.34 -3.56
N ALA A 136 -3.13 -13.03 -3.78
CA ALA A 136 -1.88 -12.27 -3.76
C ALA A 136 -1.26 -12.25 -2.35
N ALA A 137 -2.07 -12.03 -1.31
CA ALA A 137 -1.63 -12.02 0.07
C ALA A 137 -1.13 -13.40 0.52
N ARG A 138 -1.80 -14.48 0.12
CA ARG A 138 -1.34 -15.84 0.40
C ARG A 138 -0.01 -16.14 -0.27
N ALA A 139 0.15 -15.78 -1.55
CA ALA A 139 1.42 -15.95 -2.26
C ALA A 139 2.55 -15.18 -1.58
N ALA A 140 2.33 -13.91 -1.25
CA ALA A 140 3.31 -13.09 -0.55
C ALA A 140 3.63 -13.65 0.85
N SER A 141 2.62 -14.09 1.62
CA SER A 141 2.79 -14.64 2.98
C SER A 141 3.54 -15.99 3.01
N MET A 142 3.64 -16.69 1.88
CA MET A 142 4.45 -17.90 1.77
C MET A 142 5.95 -17.60 1.67
N SER A 143 6.32 -16.43 1.17
CA SER A 143 7.71 -16.02 0.99
C SER A 143 8.18 -15.04 2.06
N LYS A 144 7.29 -14.14 2.51
CA LYS A 144 7.64 -13.04 3.41
C LYS A 144 6.53 -12.80 4.42
N PRO A 145 6.83 -12.37 5.66
CA PRO A 145 5.81 -11.94 6.61
C PRO A 145 5.02 -10.75 6.06
N VAL A 146 3.69 -10.86 6.07
CA VAL A 146 2.76 -9.76 5.72
C VAL A 146 1.94 -9.44 6.96
N VAL A 147 1.98 -8.19 7.39
CA VAL A 147 1.25 -7.69 8.57
C VAL A 147 0.27 -6.62 8.11
N ALA A 148 -0.99 -6.71 8.53
CA ALA A 148 -2.01 -5.76 8.12
C ALA A 148 -2.78 -5.17 9.30
N LEU A 149 -2.90 -3.86 9.29
CA LEU A 149 -3.93 -3.10 10.00
C LEU A 149 -5.03 -2.73 9.00
N HIS A 150 -6.25 -3.16 9.26
CA HIS A 150 -7.40 -2.76 8.47
C HIS A 150 -8.33 -1.88 9.32
N THR A 151 -8.53 -0.63 8.95
CA THR A 151 -9.21 0.36 9.79
C THR A 151 -10.69 0.09 10.02
N THR A 152 -11.37 -0.61 9.10
CA THR A 152 -12.76 -1.04 9.28
C THR A 152 -12.91 -2.25 10.21
N ILE A 153 -11.83 -2.98 10.46
CA ILE A 153 -11.83 -4.12 11.39
C ILE A 153 -11.62 -3.57 12.81
N ARG A 154 -12.63 -2.86 13.35
CA ARG A 154 -12.60 -2.41 14.74
C ARG A 154 -12.88 -3.58 15.68
N PRO A 155 -12.05 -3.80 16.73
CA PRO A 155 -12.28 -4.88 17.71
C PRO A 155 -13.56 -4.70 18.55
N ILE A 156 -14.19 -3.52 18.55
CA ILE A 156 -15.20 -3.09 19.52
C ILE A 156 -16.50 -2.62 18.84
N ALA A 157 -16.72 -2.85 17.58
CA ALA A 157 -17.99 -2.48 16.95
C ALA A 157 -19.09 -3.49 17.31
N ALA A 158 -20.17 -2.99 17.83
CA ALA A 158 -21.41 -3.74 17.93
C ALA A 158 -21.73 -4.36 16.55
N ARG A 159 -21.68 -5.67 16.44
CA ARG A 159 -21.98 -6.52 15.26
C ARG A 159 -21.38 -5.98 13.94
N PRO A 160 -20.24 -6.51 13.49
CA PRO A 160 -19.67 -6.15 12.19
C PRO A 160 -20.71 -6.40 11.08
N ASP A 161 -20.82 -5.47 10.14
CA ASP A 161 -21.65 -5.64 8.96
C ASP A 161 -21.12 -6.77 8.04
N LEU A 162 -21.86 -7.09 6.98
CA LEU A 162 -21.49 -8.18 6.07
C LEU A 162 -20.14 -7.92 5.37
N ARG A 163 -19.84 -6.66 5.04
CA ARG A 163 -18.58 -6.24 4.42
C ARG A 163 -17.41 -6.48 5.37
N GLN A 164 -17.50 -5.97 6.59
CA GLN A 164 -16.47 -6.17 7.62
C GLN A 164 -16.19 -7.65 7.90
N ARG A 165 -17.25 -8.48 7.93
CA ARG A 165 -17.10 -9.94 8.11
C ARG A 165 -16.37 -10.59 6.93
N ARG A 166 -16.69 -10.16 5.70
CA ARG A 166 -16.03 -10.62 4.49
C ARG A 166 -14.54 -10.27 4.51
N ASP A 167 -14.20 -9.01 4.76
CA ASP A 167 -12.82 -8.54 4.78
C ASP A 167 -12.01 -9.21 5.91
N GLN A 168 -12.59 -9.39 7.09
CA GLN A 168 -11.99 -10.18 8.16
C GLN A 168 -11.73 -11.64 7.76
N ALA A 169 -12.66 -12.25 7.04
CA ALA A 169 -12.49 -13.61 6.55
C ALA A 169 -11.37 -13.68 5.49
N MET A 170 -11.32 -12.71 4.56
CA MET A 170 -10.30 -12.59 3.55
C MET A 170 -8.90 -12.46 4.17
N VAL A 171 -8.72 -11.57 5.13
CA VAL A 171 -7.45 -11.40 5.84
C VAL A 171 -7.05 -12.68 6.56
N ARG A 172 -7.98 -13.31 7.32
CA ARG A 172 -7.69 -14.58 8.03
C ARG A 172 -7.27 -15.72 7.12
N GLN A 173 -7.88 -15.83 5.92
CA GLN A 173 -7.60 -16.90 4.97
C GLN A 173 -6.32 -16.68 4.16
N SER A 174 -5.79 -15.47 4.18
CA SER A 174 -4.64 -15.07 3.35
C SER A 174 -3.27 -15.35 3.97
N GLY A 175 -3.20 -15.79 5.24
CA GLY A 175 -1.95 -15.96 5.96
C GLY A 175 -1.33 -14.65 6.48
N VAL A 176 -2.06 -13.53 6.36
CA VAL A 176 -1.64 -12.21 6.85
C VAL A 176 -1.80 -12.14 8.37
N ILE A 177 -0.83 -11.55 9.04
CA ILE A 177 -0.86 -11.26 10.48
C ILE A 177 -1.69 -10.00 10.70
N ALA A 178 -2.91 -10.14 11.22
CA ALA A 178 -3.78 -9.01 11.51
C ALA A 178 -3.41 -8.35 12.83
N VAL A 179 -3.36 -7.01 12.83
CA VAL A 179 -3.11 -6.18 14.03
C VAL A 179 -4.24 -5.17 14.22
N SER A 180 -4.36 -4.64 15.44
CA SER A 180 -5.49 -3.80 15.85
C SER A 180 -5.20 -2.29 15.84
N ASN A 181 -3.94 -1.90 15.73
CA ASN A 181 -3.51 -0.49 15.74
C ASN A 181 -2.14 -0.30 15.11
N LEU A 182 -1.79 0.95 14.80
CA LEU A 182 -0.51 1.33 14.20
C LEU A 182 0.69 0.97 15.08
N GLN A 183 0.57 1.06 16.40
CA GLN A 183 1.67 0.72 17.31
C GLN A 183 2.06 -0.75 17.17
N GLN A 184 1.08 -1.66 17.09
CA GLN A 184 1.33 -3.08 16.85
C GLN A 184 1.93 -3.31 15.46
N LEU A 185 1.40 -2.62 14.43
CA LEU A 185 1.92 -2.72 13.07
C LEU A 185 3.43 -2.41 13.02
N PHE A 186 3.82 -1.28 13.61
CA PHE A 186 5.22 -0.86 13.63
C PHE A 186 6.09 -1.68 14.58
N ALA A 187 5.56 -2.10 15.73
CA ALA A 187 6.30 -2.95 16.66
C ALA A 187 6.68 -4.29 16.01
N ILE A 188 5.75 -4.92 15.30
CA ILE A 188 6.02 -6.15 14.55
C ILE A 188 6.96 -5.84 13.37
N GLY A 189 6.76 -4.74 12.63
CA GLY A 189 7.65 -4.32 11.56
C GLY A 189 9.11 -4.22 11.98
N ARG A 190 9.36 -3.67 13.18
CA ARG A 190 10.72 -3.58 13.75
C ARG A 190 11.33 -4.93 14.11
N LEU A 191 10.53 -5.92 14.45
CA LEU A 191 11.02 -7.28 14.72
C LEU A 191 11.36 -8.04 13.45
N LEU A 192 10.80 -7.61 12.30
CA LEU A 192 10.94 -8.26 11.00
C LEU A 192 11.99 -7.56 10.09
N ALA A 193 12.44 -6.37 10.47
CA ALA A 193 13.37 -5.51 9.71
C ALA A 193 14.87 -6.00 9.73
#